data_7a796ec992b7c59cdbeafb9f841970c9
#
_entry.id   7a796ec992b7c59cdbeafb9f841970c9
#
_cell.length_a   1.000
_cell.length_b   1.000
_cell.length_c   1.000
_cell.angle_alpha   90.00
_cell.angle_beta   90.00
_cell.angle_gamma   90.00
#
_symmetry.space_group_name_H-M   'P 1'
#
loop_
_entity.id
_entity.type
_entity.pdbx_description
1 polymer ?
#
loop_
_entity_poly.entity_id
_entity_poly.type
_entity_poly.pdbx_seq_one_letter_code
_entity_poly.pdbx_strand_id
1 'polypeptide(L)'
;MIVTTVALASCGSKAADSPPPTISPAQAAVSPAATEAPAGSVRPLAGRGEAVVFDVATSSSVVLNSDAAGGSALVTFPVTGPSRTVALPSPARAIVGDGSGTVYAATKGGYFTVNLGTGDAVARFDVDGENDTDFTAITRRADGKIVLGSASGAVYTLSSATAVGARLQIFARVDALVAEGDTVAVLDRGQTSVTTVDPSGSRQQHALRAGEGATTMAADPEGRILVADTRGQALLVFGTDPLMLRQQYPVPGAPFALAGSSRLAWVSQTATNTVVGYDLATGIPVEKVRYRTVQQPNSMTYDDKTGTLFVVSGSGAGVQVIPGAGS
;
A
#
# COMPACT_ATOMS: atom_id res chain seq x y z
N MET A 1 -68.83 -22.45 -3.02
CA MET A 1 -67.83 -22.01 -2.03
C MET A 1 -66.45 -22.33 -2.62
N ILE A 2 -65.78 -21.32 -3.23
CA ILE A 2 -64.50 -21.50 -3.92
C ILE A 2 -63.44 -21.03 -2.92
N VAL A 3 -62.55 -21.93 -2.51
CA VAL A 3 -61.42 -21.63 -1.64
C VAL A 3 -60.22 -21.31 -2.53
N THR A 4 -59.81 -20.05 -2.56
CA THR A 4 -58.64 -19.60 -3.31
C THR A 4 -57.42 -19.70 -2.37
N THR A 5 -56.54 -20.65 -2.65
CA THR A 5 -55.26 -20.81 -1.95
C THR A 5 -54.26 -19.81 -2.49
N VAL A 6 -53.84 -18.81 -1.70
CA VAL A 6 -52.76 -17.90 -2.03
C VAL A 6 -51.43 -18.57 -1.66
N ALA A 7 -50.62 -18.91 -2.65
CA ALA A 7 -49.24 -19.36 -2.46
C ALA A 7 -48.37 -18.15 -2.19
N LEU A 8 -47.85 -18.00 -0.95
CA LEU A 8 -46.80 -17.06 -0.59
C LEU A 8 -45.47 -17.60 -1.13
N ALA A 9 -44.98 -16.99 -2.20
CA ALA A 9 -43.63 -17.22 -2.68
C ALA A 9 -42.64 -16.61 -1.66
N SER A 10 -41.99 -17.47 -0.88
CA SER A 10 -40.85 -17.11 -0.02
C SER A 10 -39.69 -16.75 -0.95
N CYS A 11 -39.34 -15.46 -1.03
CA CYS A 11 -38.05 -15.02 -1.57
C CYS A 11 -36.95 -15.49 -0.59
N GLY A 12 -36.46 -16.70 -0.83
CA GLY A 12 -35.28 -17.22 -0.11
C GLY A 12 -34.05 -16.37 -0.42
N SER A 13 -33.55 -15.71 0.59
CA SER A 13 -32.27 -15.00 0.58
C SER A 13 -31.10 -15.96 0.43
N LYS A 14 -30.75 -16.33 -0.79
CA LYS A 14 -29.51 -17.03 -1.15
C LYS A 14 -28.33 -16.08 -1.47
N ALA A 15 -28.36 -14.86 -0.95
CA ALA A 15 -27.31 -13.88 -1.20
C ALA A 15 -26.11 -13.96 -0.22
N ALA A 16 -26.19 -14.79 0.83
CA ALA A 16 -25.16 -14.83 1.87
C ALA A 16 -23.95 -15.73 1.57
N ASP A 17 -24.03 -16.65 0.59
CA ASP A 17 -22.96 -17.63 0.30
C ASP A 17 -22.25 -17.43 -1.05
N SER A 18 -22.61 -16.42 -1.82
CA SER A 18 -21.89 -16.13 -3.07
C SER A 18 -20.73 -15.19 -2.79
N PRO A 19 -19.50 -15.52 -3.28
CA PRO A 19 -18.37 -14.60 -3.15
C PRO A 19 -18.74 -13.26 -3.82
N PRO A 20 -18.21 -12.14 -3.28
CA PRO A 20 -18.50 -10.82 -3.85
C PRO A 20 -18.07 -10.75 -5.32
N PRO A 21 -18.79 -9.99 -6.17
CA PRO A 21 -18.43 -9.82 -7.57
C PRO A 21 -17.01 -9.23 -7.69
N THR A 22 -16.18 -9.83 -8.51
CA THR A 22 -14.81 -9.41 -8.72
C THR A 22 -14.53 -9.05 -10.16
N ILE A 23 -13.53 -8.20 -10.39
CA ILE A 23 -12.94 -7.90 -11.68
C ILE A 23 -11.50 -8.42 -11.71
N SER A 24 -10.91 -8.54 -12.90
CA SER A 24 -9.47 -8.74 -13.01
C SER A 24 -8.75 -7.52 -12.46
N PRO A 25 -7.90 -7.64 -11.42
CA PRO A 25 -7.16 -6.51 -10.86
C PRO A 25 -6.32 -5.80 -11.92
N ALA A 26 -6.41 -4.47 -11.95
CA ALA A 26 -5.55 -3.66 -12.80
C ALA A 26 -4.07 -3.83 -12.42
N GLN A 27 -3.17 -3.63 -13.35
CA GLN A 27 -1.72 -3.75 -13.17
C GLN A 27 -1.04 -2.44 -13.55
N ALA A 28 0.18 -2.21 -13.07
CA ALA A 28 1.03 -1.16 -13.59
C ALA A 28 1.18 -1.31 -15.11
N ALA A 29 1.14 -0.21 -15.85
CA ALA A 29 1.53 -0.27 -17.25
C ALA A 29 3.01 -0.61 -17.36
N VAL A 30 3.37 -1.35 -18.38
CA VAL A 30 4.79 -1.57 -18.71
C VAL A 30 5.39 -0.25 -19.16
N SER A 31 6.40 0.21 -18.45
CA SER A 31 7.08 1.47 -18.75
C SER A 31 7.90 1.38 -20.03
N PRO A 32 7.91 2.41 -20.89
CA PRO A 32 8.83 2.47 -22.02
C PRO A 32 10.29 2.55 -21.53
N ALA A 33 11.23 2.28 -22.41
CA ALA A 33 12.63 2.53 -22.12
C ALA A 33 12.85 4.02 -21.78
N ALA A 34 13.70 4.28 -20.77
CA ALA A 34 14.03 5.65 -20.40
C ALA A 34 14.87 6.28 -21.51
N THR A 35 14.38 7.36 -22.12
CA THR A 35 15.09 8.13 -23.18
C THR A 35 15.86 9.31 -22.63
N GLU A 36 15.55 9.74 -21.41
CA GLU A 36 16.18 10.85 -20.72
C GLU A 36 16.59 10.43 -19.31
N ALA A 37 17.61 11.11 -18.76
CA ALA A 37 18.04 10.86 -17.40
C ALA A 37 16.94 11.19 -16.39
N PRO A 38 16.73 10.36 -15.36
CA PRO A 38 15.82 10.66 -14.27
C PRO A 38 16.32 11.86 -13.46
N ALA A 39 15.40 12.58 -12.83
CA ALA A 39 15.73 13.70 -11.97
C ALA A 39 16.51 13.24 -10.71
N GLY A 40 17.38 14.08 -10.18
CA GLY A 40 18.19 13.77 -9.01
C GLY A 40 19.28 12.73 -9.29
N SER A 41 19.38 11.71 -8.44
CA SER A 41 20.37 10.63 -8.55
C SER A 41 19.70 9.26 -8.45
N VAL A 42 20.37 8.24 -9.02
CA VAL A 42 19.92 6.85 -8.95
C VAL A 42 20.94 6.00 -8.19
N ARG A 43 20.48 5.30 -7.17
CA ARG A 43 21.26 4.35 -6.40
C ARG A 43 20.97 2.93 -6.89
N PRO A 44 21.99 2.08 -7.06
CA PRO A 44 21.78 0.72 -7.57
C PRO A 44 20.96 -0.11 -6.57
N LEU A 45 20.06 -0.93 -7.10
CA LEU A 45 19.30 -1.95 -6.39
C LEU A 45 19.42 -3.26 -7.18
N ALA A 46 19.94 -4.30 -6.55
CA ALA A 46 19.99 -5.61 -7.17
C ALA A 46 18.61 -6.27 -7.06
N GLY A 47 17.99 -6.62 -8.20
CA GLY A 47 16.63 -7.18 -8.23
C GLY A 47 15.54 -6.12 -8.40
N ARG A 48 14.31 -6.44 -8.00
CA ARG A 48 13.13 -5.59 -8.18
C ARG A 48 12.66 -5.03 -6.86
N GLY A 49 12.37 -3.73 -6.84
CA GLY A 49 11.73 -3.10 -5.69
C GLY A 49 10.22 -3.34 -5.69
N GLU A 50 9.72 -3.95 -4.63
CA GLU A 50 8.30 -4.28 -4.46
C GLU A 50 7.56 -3.22 -3.65
N ALA A 51 8.16 -2.74 -2.57
CA ALA A 51 7.59 -1.73 -1.69
C ALA A 51 8.70 -0.87 -1.07
N VAL A 52 8.37 0.34 -0.62
CA VAL A 52 9.29 1.20 0.10
C VAL A 52 8.59 1.94 1.23
N VAL A 53 9.27 2.08 2.36
CA VAL A 53 8.88 2.94 3.47
C VAL A 53 10.03 3.86 3.84
N PHE A 54 9.73 5.01 4.45
CA PHE A 54 10.75 5.89 5.02
C PHE A 54 10.76 5.75 6.54
N ASP A 55 11.92 5.53 7.11
CA ASP A 55 12.12 5.52 8.56
C ASP A 55 12.77 6.83 9.00
N VAL A 56 12.03 7.59 9.80
CA VAL A 56 12.43 8.93 10.25
C VAL A 56 13.59 8.85 11.25
N ALA A 57 13.59 7.85 12.13
CA ALA A 57 14.61 7.72 13.19
C ALA A 57 15.99 7.44 12.60
N THR A 58 16.09 6.63 11.57
CA THR A 58 17.36 6.31 10.88
C THR A 58 17.59 7.18 9.64
N SER A 59 16.67 8.08 9.31
CA SER A 59 16.71 8.91 8.09
C SER A 59 17.01 8.08 6.83
N SER A 60 16.26 6.98 6.66
CA SER A 60 16.53 6.01 5.61
C SER A 60 15.26 5.58 4.87
N SER A 61 15.34 5.45 3.56
CA SER A 61 14.33 4.66 2.83
C SER A 61 14.69 3.18 2.89
N VAL A 62 13.69 2.34 3.17
CA VAL A 62 13.83 0.88 3.28
C VAL A 62 12.99 0.24 2.20
N VAL A 63 13.65 -0.47 1.29
CA VAL A 63 13.03 -1.11 0.13
C VAL A 63 12.88 -2.60 0.39
N LEU A 64 11.67 -3.12 0.24
CA LEU A 64 11.46 -4.56 0.07
C LEU A 64 11.89 -4.92 -1.36
N ASN A 65 12.89 -5.75 -1.46
CA ASN A 65 13.49 -6.16 -2.71
C ASN A 65 13.28 -7.66 -2.95
N SER A 66 12.97 -8.05 -4.18
CA SER A 66 12.90 -9.44 -4.59
C SER A 66 14.00 -9.75 -5.62
N ASP A 67 14.65 -10.90 -5.47
CA ASP A 67 15.62 -11.42 -6.43
C ASP A 67 14.96 -12.31 -7.49
N ALA A 68 15.75 -12.75 -8.47
CA ALA A 68 15.27 -13.62 -9.55
C ALA A 68 14.91 -15.04 -9.08
N ALA A 69 15.40 -15.47 -7.92
CA ALA A 69 15.08 -16.77 -7.32
C ALA A 69 13.84 -16.72 -6.42
N GLY A 70 13.24 -15.54 -6.24
CA GLY A 70 12.08 -15.34 -5.39
C GLY A 70 12.41 -15.08 -3.92
N GLY A 71 13.68 -14.92 -3.57
CA GLY A 71 14.12 -14.47 -2.26
C GLY A 71 13.73 -13.02 -2.00
N SER A 72 13.61 -12.66 -0.73
CA SER A 72 13.33 -11.27 -0.32
C SER A 72 14.42 -10.73 0.60
N ALA A 73 14.67 -9.44 0.48
CA ALA A 73 15.58 -8.70 1.34
C ALA A 73 15.04 -7.30 1.63
N LEU A 74 15.37 -6.73 2.76
CA LEU A 74 15.24 -5.30 3.01
C LEU A 74 16.55 -4.60 2.65
N VAL A 75 16.47 -3.62 1.76
CA VAL A 75 17.63 -2.80 1.39
C VAL A 75 17.42 -1.39 1.92
N THR A 76 18.28 -1.00 2.85
CA THR A 76 18.23 0.32 3.47
C THR A 76 19.10 1.30 2.70
N PHE A 77 18.55 2.44 2.35
CA PHE A 77 19.23 3.56 1.69
C PHE A 77 19.21 4.78 2.62
N PRO A 78 20.24 4.97 3.45
CA PRO A 78 20.36 6.19 4.25
C PRO A 78 20.45 7.41 3.34
N VAL A 79 19.99 8.57 3.80
CA VAL A 79 20.17 9.85 3.07
C VAL A 79 21.64 10.09 2.77
N THR A 80 22.53 9.73 3.69
CA THR A 80 23.99 9.79 3.51
C THR A 80 24.62 8.43 3.86
N GLY A 81 25.55 7.96 3.01
CA GLY A 81 26.28 6.71 3.24
C GLY A 81 25.84 5.54 2.34
N PRO A 82 26.48 4.38 2.49
CA PRO A 82 26.23 3.20 1.67
C PRO A 82 24.87 2.55 2.01
N SER A 83 24.31 1.85 1.03
CA SER A 83 23.16 0.97 1.26
C SER A 83 23.58 -0.28 2.04
N ARG A 84 22.63 -0.84 2.79
CA ARG A 84 22.81 -2.09 3.53
C ARG A 84 21.68 -3.05 3.18
N THR A 85 21.99 -4.32 3.04
CA THR A 85 21.02 -5.38 2.69
C THR A 85 20.87 -6.37 3.82
N VAL A 86 19.63 -6.64 4.20
CA VAL A 86 19.23 -7.64 5.20
C VAL A 86 18.38 -8.69 4.50
N ALA A 87 18.90 -9.90 4.35
CA ALA A 87 18.16 -11.01 3.78
C ALA A 87 17.01 -11.46 4.71
N LEU A 88 15.85 -11.70 4.17
CA LEU A 88 14.72 -12.28 4.91
C LEU A 88 14.73 -13.82 4.77
N PRO A 89 14.40 -14.57 5.85
CA PRO A 89 14.41 -16.03 5.82
C PRO A 89 13.40 -16.66 4.86
N SER A 90 12.36 -15.95 4.48
CA SER A 90 11.36 -16.38 3.48
C SER A 90 10.81 -15.16 2.72
N PRO A 91 10.14 -15.37 1.57
CA PRO A 91 9.57 -14.29 0.77
C PRO A 91 8.59 -13.44 1.56
N ALA A 92 8.74 -12.12 1.48
CA ALA A 92 7.81 -11.13 2.04
C ALA A 92 6.96 -10.50 0.92
N ARG A 93 5.75 -10.02 1.27
CA ARG A 93 4.77 -9.46 0.33
C ARG A 93 4.55 -7.96 0.50
N ALA A 94 4.68 -7.47 1.72
CA ALA A 94 4.43 -6.06 2.06
C ALA A 94 5.28 -5.67 3.26
N ILE A 95 5.54 -4.38 3.41
CA ILE A 95 6.26 -3.82 4.55
C ILE A 95 5.55 -2.60 5.12
N VAL A 96 5.73 -2.37 6.42
CA VAL A 96 5.38 -1.13 7.10
C VAL A 96 6.48 -0.78 8.10
N GLY A 97 6.80 0.51 8.24
CA GLY A 97 7.71 1.01 9.27
C GLY A 97 6.93 1.57 10.46
N ASP A 98 7.56 1.61 11.65
CA ASP A 98 7.04 2.34 12.80
C ASP A 98 7.58 3.79 12.91
N GLY A 99 8.46 4.16 11.99
CA GLY A 99 9.15 5.46 12.01
C GLY A 99 10.19 5.61 13.11
N SER A 100 10.41 4.56 13.90
CA SER A 100 11.26 4.53 15.09
C SER A 100 12.40 3.51 15.00
N GLY A 101 12.72 3.08 13.78
CA GLY A 101 13.81 2.16 13.50
C GLY A 101 13.40 0.70 13.35
N THR A 102 12.10 0.37 13.32
CA THR A 102 11.64 -1.00 13.08
C THR A 102 10.80 -1.10 11.80
N VAL A 103 11.10 -2.08 10.98
CA VAL A 103 10.29 -2.45 9.81
C VAL A 103 9.67 -3.83 10.03
N TYR A 104 8.39 -3.92 9.72
CA TYR A 104 7.60 -5.15 9.76
C TYR A 104 7.37 -5.62 8.33
N ALA A 105 7.55 -6.90 8.05
CA ALA A 105 7.40 -7.49 6.71
C ALA A 105 6.47 -8.69 6.74
N ALA A 106 5.31 -8.60 6.06
CA ALA A 106 4.34 -9.69 5.96
C ALA A 106 4.89 -10.85 5.13
N THR A 107 4.70 -12.06 5.61
CA THR A 107 5.09 -13.31 4.94
C THR A 107 4.03 -14.38 5.15
N LYS A 108 4.16 -15.53 4.50
CA LYS A 108 3.28 -16.66 4.78
C LYS A 108 3.35 -17.07 6.25
N GLY A 109 2.21 -17.22 6.89
CA GLY A 109 2.05 -17.66 8.27
C GLY A 109 2.34 -16.62 9.34
N GLY A 110 2.79 -15.40 8.97
CA GLY A 110 3.15 -14.39 9.95
C GLY A 110 3.89 -13.18 9.38
N TYR A 111 4.83 -12.65 10.15
CA TYR A 111 5.62 -11.50 9.73
C TYR A 111 7.02 -11.51 10.34
N PHE A 112 7.92 -10.73 9.74
CA PHE A 112 9.24 -10.45 10.28
C PHE A 112 9.26 -9.04 10.90
N THR A 113 10.11 -8.84 11.90
CA THR A 113 10.56 -7.52 12.33
C THR A 113 12.06 -7.39 12.06
N VAL A 114 12.47 -6.22 11.58
CA VAL A 114 13.87 -5.90 11.33
C VAL A 114 14.19 -4.58 12.03
N ASN A 115 15.13 -4.61 12.96
CA ASN A 115 15.62 -3.40 13.61
C ASN A 115 16.74 -2.77 12.79
N LEU A 116 16.51 -1.55 12.32
CA LEU A 116 17.42 -0.83 11.42
C LEU A 116 18.66 -0.27 12.14
N GLY A 117 18.60 -0.10 13.47
CA GLY A 117 19.66 0.54 14.28
C GLY A 117 20.70 -0.43 14.83
N THR A 118 20.31 -1.66 15.17
CA THR A 118 21.16 -2.63 15.87
C THR A 118 21.83 -3.68 14.97
N GLY A 119 21.84 -3.44 13.65
CA GLY A 119 22.58 -4.29 12.72
C GLY A 119 21.91 -5.64 12.45
N ASP A 120 20.76 -5.60 11.77
CA ASP A 120 20.22 -6.74 11.01
C ASP A 120 19.58 -7.86 11.84
N ALA A 121 19.16 -7.59 13.09
CA ALA A 121 18.38 -8.56 13.86
C ALA A 121 17.00 -8.75 13.20
N VAL A 122 16.83 -9.89 12.52
CA VAL A 122 15.55 -10.35 11.97
C VAL A 122 14.90 -11.29 12.99
N ALA A 123 13.71 -10.90 13.47
CA ALA A 123 12.88 -11.79 14.28
C ALA A 123 11.64 -12.20 13.48
N ARG A 124 11.22 -13.46 13.60
CA ARG A 124 10.00 -14.00 12.99
C ARG A 124 8.92 -14.14 14.05
N PHE A 125 7.70 -13.78 13.70
CA PHE A 125 6.48 -13.96 14.49
C PHE A 125 5.47 -14.73 13.66
N ASP A 126 5.20 -15.97 14.09
CA ASP A 126 4.16 -16.80 13.48
C ASP A 126 2.82 -16.46 14.13
N VAL A 127 1.80 -16.20 13.32
CA VAL A 127 0.45 -15.87 13.81
C VAL A 127 -0.26 -17.16 14.23
N ASP A 128 -0.76 -17.18 15.44
CA ASP A 128 -1.38 -18.37 16.05
C ASP A 128 -2.52 -18.93 15.20
N GLY A 129 -2.38 -20.17 14.77
CA GLY A 129 -3.39 -20.87 13.95
C GLY A 129 -3.38 -20.55 12.46
N GLU A 130 -2.49 -19.65 11.98
CA GLU A 130 -2.50 -19.13 10.61
C GLU A 130 -1.26 -19.54 9.78
N ASN A 131 -0.62 -20.65 10.07
CA ASN A 131 0.64 -21.11 9.46
C ASN A 131 0.63 -21.17 7.93
N ASP A 132 -0.54 -21.43 7.33
CA ASP A 132 -0.71 -21.54 5.88
C ASP A 132 -1.28 -20.29 5.22
N THR A 133 -1.63 -19.28 6.00
CA THR A 133 -2.23 -18.04 5.49
C THR A 133 -1.17 -17.21 4.74
N ASP A 134 -1.45 -16.87 3.47
CA ASP A 134 -0.59 -15.97 2.68
C ASP A 134 -0.97 -14.52 3.03
N PHE A 135 -0.17 -13.89 3.90
CA PHE A 135 -0.35 -12.50 4.26
C PHE A 135 0.22 -11.59 3.19
N THR A 136 -0.66 -10.84 2.54
CA THR A 136 -0.37 -9.98 1.38
C THR A 136 -0.23 -8.51 1.72
N ALA A 137 -0.69 -8.10 2.89
CA ALA A 137 -0.65 -6.71 3.35
C ALA A 137 -0.36 -6.66 4.85
N ILE A 138 0.23 -5.57 5.30
CA ILE A 138 0.53 -5.30 6.70
C ILE A 138 0.44 -3.79 6.96
N THR A 139 -0.12 -3.42 8.10
CA THR A 139 -0.05 -2.05 8.63
C THR A 139 0.08 -2.07 10.14
N ARG A 140 0.49 -0.93 10.73
CA ARG A 140 0.59 -0.74 12.16
C ARG A 140 -0.26 0.45 12.55
N ARG A 141 -1.14 0.25 13.52
CA ARG A 141 -2.05 1.29 14.05
C ARG A 141 -1.33 2.22 15.03
N ALA A 142 -1.94 3.36 15.35
CA ALA A 142 -1.40 4.29 16.33
C ALA A 142 -1.30 3.68 17.74
N ASP A 143 -2.23 2.76 18.12
CA ASP A 143 -2.16 1.98 19.36
C ASP A 143 -1.08 0.88 19.37
N GLY A 144 -0.31 0.77 18.30
CA GLY A 144 0.79 -0.18 18.14
C GLY A 144 0.40 -1.56 17.63
N LYS A 145 -0.87 -1.88 17.48
CA LYS A 145 -1.32 -3.17 16.98
C LYS A 145 -0.94 -3.38 15.53
N ILE A 146 -0.48 -4.59 15.24
CA ILE A 146 -0.25 -5.04 13.86
C ILE A 146 -1.57 -5.53 13.28
N VAL A 147 -1.82 -5.12 12.04
CA VAL A 147 -2.96 -5.60 11.24
C VAL A 147 -2.42 -6.23 9.97
N LEU A 148 -2.83 -7.47 9.72
CA LEU A 148 -2.43 -8.26 8.56
C LEU A 148 -3.61 -8.49 7.63
N GLY A 149 -3.36 -8.46 6.34
CA GLY A 149 -4.34 -8.78 5.30
C GLY A 149 -3.92 -10.03 4.54
N SER A 150 -4.88 -10.87 4.17
CA SER A 150 -4.59 -12.13 3.48
C SER A 150 -5.06 -12.16 2.03
N ALA A 151 -4.44 -13.01 1.24
CA ALA A 151 -4.85 -13.31 -0.13
C ALA A 151 -6.27 -13.89 -0.22
N SER A 152 -6.75 -14.53 0.86
CA SER A 152 -8.10 -15.10 0.96
C SER A 152 -9.16 -14.09 1.41
N GLY A 153 -8.80 -12.82 1.59
CA GLY A 153 -9.76 -11.74 1.88
C GLY A 153 -10.10 -11.58 3.37
N ALA A 154 -9.24 -11.99 4.26
CA ALA A 154 -9.37 -11.74 5.68
C ALA A 154 -8.42 -10.64 6.17
N VAL A 155 -8.90 -9.83 7.10
CA VAL A 155 -8.11 -8.88 7.90
C VAL A 155 -7.99 -9.43 9.31
N TYR A 156 -6.78 -9.46 9.83
CA TYR A 156 -6.44 -9.94 11.17
C TYR A 156 -5.87 -8.78 11.98
N THR A 157 -6.54 -8.41 13.06
CA THR A 157 -6.02 -7.45 14.04
C THR A 157 -5.42 -8.23 15.20
N LEU A 158 -4.11 -8.09 15.40
CA LEU A 158 -3.41 -8.83 16.45
C LEU A 158 -3.62 -8.15 17.81
N SER A 159 -3.83 -8.97 18.86
CA SER A 159 -3.90 -8.53 20.26
C SER A 159 -2.56 -8.59 20.99
N SER A 160 -1.62 -9.38 20.44
CA SER A 160 -0.22 -9.47 20.85
C SER A 160 0.67 -9.67 19.63
N ALA A 161 1.93 -10.01 19.79
CA ALA A 161 2.83 -10.28 18.67
C ALA A 161 2.37 -11.47 17.79
N THR A 162 1.65 -12.44 18.35
CA THR A 162 1.23 -13.65 17.62
C THR A 162 -0.28 -13.91 17.69
N ALA A 163 -0.94 -13.49 18.77
CA ALA A 163 -2.34 -13.82 18.99
C ALA A 163 -3.29 -12.94 18.17
N VAL A 164 -4.23 -13.58 17.47
CA VAL A 164 -5.31 -12.89 16.75
C VAL A 164 -6.37 -12.39 17.75
N GLY A 165 -6.54 -11.07 17.80
CA GLY A 165 -7.59 -10.43 18.60
C GLY A 165 -8.93 -10.34 17.88
N ALA A 166 -8.89 -10.08 16.57
CA ALA A 166 -10.09 -10.04 15.72
C ALA A 166 -9.74 -10.50 14.29
N ARG A 167 -10.71 -11.14 13.64
CA ARG A 167 -10.66 -11.55 12.25
C ARG A 167 -11.93 -11.11 11.52
N LEU A 168 -11.76 -10.40 10.41
CA LEU A 168 -12.84 -9.95 9.54
C LEU A 168 -12.66 -10.55 8.15
N GLN A 169 -13.54 -11.48 7.75
CA GLN A 169 -13.50 -12.22 6.48
C GLN A 169 -14.64 -11.77 5.57
N ILE A 170 -14.45 -10.68 4.80
CA ILE A 170 -15.50 -10.12 3.94
C ILE A 170 -14.99 -9.69 2.56
N PHE A 171 -13.69 -9.68 2.34
CA PHE A 171 -13.07 -9.20 1.11
C PHE A 171 -12.88 -10.34 0.10
N ALA A 172 -12.77 -10.01 -1.16
CA ALA A 172 -12.30 -10.97 -2.17
C ALA A 172 -10.80 -11.24 -1.99
N ARG A 173 -10.04 -10.19 -1.64
CA ARG A 173 -8.64 -10.24 -1.26
C ARG A 173 -8.27 -8.95 -0.50
N VAL A 174 -7.21 -8.99 0.27
CA VAL A 174 -6.63 -7.79 0.89
C VAL A 174 -5.33 -7.47 0.18
N ASP A 175 -5.30 -6.40 -0.61
CA ASP A 175 -4.12 -6.05 -1.42
C ASP A 175 -3.23 -5.02 -0.76
N ALA A 176 -3.82 -4.07 -0.02
CA ALA A 176 -3.10 -3.09 0.76
C ALA A 176 -3.88 -2.73 2.03
N LEU A 177 -3.16 -2.36 3.06
CA LEU A 177 -3.66 -1.83 4.33
C LEU A 177 -2.97 -0.51 4.62
N VAL A 178 -3.74 0.48 5.05
CA VAL A 178 -3.24 1.76 5.55
C VAL A 178 -3.95 2.05 6.86
N ALA A 179 -3.21 2.46 7.88
CA ALA A 179 -3.77 2.91 9.14
C ALA A 179 -3.76 4.43 9.22
N GLU A 180 -4.90 5.00 9.62
CA GLU A 180 -5.03 6.41 10.00
C GLU A 180 -5.54 6.43 11.45
N GLY A 181 -4.66 6.78 12.39
CA GLY A 181 -4.91 6.54 13.80
C GLY A 181 -5.12 5.05 14.07
N ASP A 182 -6.27 4.70 14.65
CA ASP A 182 -6.68 3.32 14.92
C ASP A 182 -7.67 2.77 13.89
N THR A 183 -8.09 3.57 12.92
CA THR A 183 -8.90 3.14 11.79
C THR A 183 -8.01 2.54 10.70
N VAL A 184 -8.39 1.38 10.18
CA VAL A 184 -7.67 0.71 9.09
C VAL A 184 -8.48 0.79 7.81
N ALA A 185 -7.87 1.31 6.76
CA ALA A 185 -8.40 1.25 5.39
C ALA A 185 -7.84 0.02 4.67
N VAL A 186 -8.71 -0.68 3.98
CA VAL A 186 -8.43 -1.90 3.22
C VAL A 186 -8.66 -1.62 1.74
N LEU A 187 -7.68 -1.89 0.91
CA LEU A 187 -7.85 -1.93 -0.54
C LEU A 187 -8.07 -3.36 -1.01
N ASP A 188 -9.20 -3.60 -1.65
CA ASP A 188 -9.51 -4.83 -2.39
C ASP A 188 -9.51 -4.52 -3.89
N ARG A 189 -8.47 -4.96 -4.60
CA ARG A 189 -8.32 -4.74 -6.04
C ARG A 189 -9.27 -5.60 -6.87
N GLY A 190 -9.69 -6.74 -6.32
CA GLY A 190 -10.68 -7.61 -6.97
C GLY A 190 -12.06 -6.98 -7.01
N GLN A 191 -12.41 -6.22 -5.99
CA GLN A 191 -13.67 -5.47 -5.93
C GLN A 191 -13.50 -4.00 -6.34
N THR A 192 -12.28 -3.52 -6.54
CA THR A 192 -11.94 -2.11 -6.71
C THR A 192 -12.64 -1.24 -5.65
N SER A 193 -12.39 -1.55 -4.38
CA SER A 193 -13.04 -0.90 -3.24
C SER A 193 -12.04 -0.50 -2.14
N VAL A 194 -12.36 0.59 -1.45
CA VAL A 194 -11.75 0.98 -0.18
C VAL A 194 -12.77 0.79 0.92
N THR A 195 -12.39 0.10 1.99
CA THR A 195 -13.26 -0.20 3.12
C THR A 195 -12.54 0.17 4.41
N THR A 196 -13.21 0.88 5.33
CA THR A 196 -12.68 1.11 6.67
C THR A 196 -13.17 0.04 7.64
N VAL A 197 -12.25 -0.40 8.49
CA VAL A 197 -12.49 -1.37 9.57
C VAL A 197 -12.45 -0.62 10.90
N ASP A 198 -13.39 -0.94 11.78
CA ASP A 198 -13.51 -0.30 13.08
C ASP A 198 -12.29 -0.58 13.99
N PRO A 199 -12.05 0.22 15.03
CA PRO A 199 -10.92 0.01 15.94
C PRO A 199 -10.91 -1.35 16.64
N SER A 200 -12.05 -2.06 16.77
CA SER A 200 -12.06 -3.44 17.29
C SER A 200 -11.46 -4.44 16.31
N GLY A 201 -11.41 -4.11 15.00
CA GLY A 201 -10.96 -5.01 13.93
C GLY A 201 -11.99 -6.05 13.51
N SER A 202 -13.21 -6.03 14.10
CA SER A 202 -14.19 -7.08 13.90
C SER A 202 -15.31 -6.73 12.94
N ARG A 203 -15.44 -5.45 12.55
CA ARG A 203 -16.54 -4.98 11.70
C ARG A 203 -16.08 -3.97 10.65
N GLN A 204 -16.68 -4.07 9.50
CA GLN A 204 -16.67 -3.01 8.48
C GLN A 204 -17.43 -1.79 9.02
N GLN A 205 -16.86 -0.60 8.87
CA GLN A 205 -17.55 0.67 9.11
C GLN A 205 -18.22 1.18 7.83
N HIS A 206 -17.41 1.44 6.80
CA HIS A 206 -17.86 1.99 5.53
C HIS A 206 -17.11 1.30 4.40
N ALA A 207 -17.74 1.22 3.22
CA ALA A 207 -17.11 0.74 2.00
C ALA A 207 -17.53 1.62 0.82
N LEU A 208 -16.57 2.00 -0.01
CA LEU A 208 -16.78 2.78 -1.23
C LEU A 208 -16.05 2.14 -2.39
N ARG A 209 -16.63 2.28 -3.57
CA ARG A 209 -15.95 1.94 -4.80
C ARG A 209 -14.76 2.88 -5.03
N ALA A 210 -13.64 2.34 -5.47
CA ALA A 210 -12.41 3.05 -5.76
C ALA A 210 -12.12 3.05 -7.27
N GLY A 211 -12.96 3.74 -8.03
CA GLY A 211 -12.81 3.88 -9.47
C GLY A 211 -13.10 2.60 -10.26
N GLU A 212 -12.39 2.43 -11.38
CA GLU A 212 -12.57 1.32 -12.33
C GLU A 212 -11.57 0.17 -12.11
N GLY A 213 -10.43 0.46 -11.50
CA GLY A 213 -9.37 -0.52 -11.25
C GLY A 213 -8.28 0.06 -10.37
N ALA A 214 -8.61 0.28 -9.08
CA ALA A 214 -7.66 0.71 -8.07
C ALA A 214 -6.52 -0.30 -7.91
N THR A 215 -5.29 0.20 -7.71
CA THR A 215 -4.09 -0.65 -7.66
C THR A 215 -3.28 -0.48 -6.39
N THR A 216 -3.12 0.75 -5.92
CA THR A 216 -2.28 1.09 -4.78
C THR A 216 -2.98 2.09 -3.88
N MET A 217 -2.57 2.13 -2.62
CA MET A 217 -3.11 3.01 -1.61
C MET A 217 -2.00 3.52 -0.69
N ALA A 218 -2.06 4.79 -0.30
CA ALA A 218 -1.14 5.39 0.65
C ALA A 218 -1.87 6.36 1.58
N ALA A 219 -1.40 6.51 2.81
CA ALA A 219 -1.81 7.60 3.69
C ALA A 219 -1.05 8.89 3.34
N ASP A 220 -1.61 10.02 3.72
CA ASP A 220 -0.87 11.27 3.79
C ASP A 220 -0.97 11.89 5.21
N PRO A 221 -0.04 12.81 5.57
CA PRO A 221 -0.01 13.39 6.91
C PRO A 221 -1.26 14.19 7.31
N GLU A 222 -2.11 14.56 6.35
CA GLU A 222 -3.38 15.27 6.60
C GLU A 222 -4.55 14.31 6.89
N GLY A 223 -4.29 13.04 7.15
CA GLY A 223 -5.31 12.04 7.47
C GLY A 223 -6.17 11.62 6.27
N ARG A 224 -5.62 11.74 5.06
CA ARG A 224 -6.30 11.33 3.83
C ARG A 224 -5.74 9.99 3.33
N ILE A 225 -6.57 9.26 2.63
CA ILE A 225 -6.16 8.05 1.90
C ILE A 225 -6.12 8.40 0.41
N LEU A 226 -4.95 8.25 -0.17
CA LEU A 226 -4.69 8.36 -1.60
C LEU A 226 -4.86 7.00 -2.26
N VAL A 227 -5.55 6.93 -3.39
CA VAL A 227 -5.71 5.70 -4.17
C VAL A 227 -5.43 5.99 -5.64
N ALA A 228 -4.57 5.16 -6.26
CA ALA A 228 -4.36 5.20 -7.69
C ALA A 228 -5.38 4.29 -8.39
N ASP A 229 -6.28 4.87 -9.16
CA ASP A 229 -7.14 4.16 -10.10
C ASP A 229 -6.41 4.06 -11.45
N THR A 230 -5.60 3.01 -11.60
CA THR A 230 -4.76 2.85 -12.80
C THR A 230 -5.58 2.68 -14.06
N ARG A 231 -6.70 1.91 -14.00
CA ARG A 231 -7.56 1.69 -15.15
C ARG A 231 -8.40 2.91 -15.49
N GLY A 232 -8.97 3.57 -14.47
CA GLY A 232 -9.74 4.81 -14.64
C GLY A 232 -8.87 6.05 -14.82
N GLN A 233 -7.54 5.91 -14.79
CA GLN A 233 -6.57 7.00 -14.96
C GLN A 233 -6.86 8.18 -14.03
N ALA A 234 -7.02 7.92 -12.73
CA ALA A 234 -7.37 8.92 -11.74
C ALA A 234 -6.59 8.76 -10.42
N LEU A 235 -6.39 9.89 -9.76
CA LEU A 235 -6.10 9.97 -8.34
C LEU A 235 -7.42 10.13 -7.60
N LEU A 236 -7.69 9.25 -6.64
CA LEU A 236 -8.83 9.34 -5.73
C LEU A 236 -8.32 9.69 -4.34
N VAL A 237 -8.98 10.63 -3.68
CA VAL A 237 -8.63 11.08 -2.32
C VAL A 237 -9.82 10.86 -1.40
N PHE A 238 -9.64 10.01 -0.40
CA PHE A 238 -10.66 9.71 0.59
C PHE A 238 -10.35 10.35 1.94
N GLY A 239 -11.37 10.80 2.65
CA GLY A 239 -11.32 11.02 4.09
C GLY A 239 -11.73 9.74 4.81
N THR A 240 -11.28 9.55 6.05
CA THR A 240 -11.48 8.31 6.81
C THR A 240 -12.58 8.38 7.87
N ASP A 241 -12.93 9.57 8.33
CA ASP A 241 -13.95 9.76 9.38
C ASP A 241 -15.00 10.83 8.97
N PRO A 242 -16.14 10.41 8.42
CA PRO A 242 -16.42 9.09 7.84
C PRO A 242 -15.65 8.86 6.52
N LEU A 243 -15.59 7.60 6.07
CA LEU A 243 -15.02 7.29 4.75
C LEU A 243 -15.87 7.97 3.67
N MET A 244 -15.26 8.90 2.94
CA MET A 244 -15.90 9.59 1.82
C MET A 244 -14.89 9.93 0.72
N LEU A 245 -15.31 9.82 -0.53
CA LEU A 245 -14.53 10.32 -1.67
C LEU A 245 -14.58 11.86 -1.64
N ARG A 246 -13.45 12.50 -1.36
CA ARG A 246 -13.34 13.96 -1.29
C ARG A 246 -12.94 14.56 -2.62
N GLN A 247 -12.04 13.89 -3.34
CA GLN A 247 -11.53 14.39 -4.63
C GLN A 247 -11.32 13.21 -5.57
N GLN A 248 -11.62 13.44 -6.83
CA GLN A 248 -11.26 12.57 -7.95
C GLN A 248 -10.68 13.45 -9.05
N TYR A 249 -9.47 13.12 -9.52
CA TYR A 249 -8.76 13.93 -10.50
C TYR A 249 -8.15 13.07 -11.60
N PRO A 250 -8.32 13.42 -12.88
CA PRO A 250 -7.71 12.70 -13.98
C PRO A 250 -6.18 12.74 -13.92
N VAL A 251 -5.56 11.59 -13.93
CA VAL A 251 -4.10 11.42 -13.98
C VAL A 251 -3.79 10.45 -15.11
N PRO A 252 -3.60 10.95 -16.35
CA PRO A 252 -3.30 10.10 -17.50
C PRO A 252 -1.90 9.45 -17.34
N GLY A 253 -1.65 8.37 -18.09
CA GLY A 253 -0.33 7.72 -18.07
C GLY A 253 -0.19 6.60 -17.03
N ALA A 254 -1.29 5.95 -16.68
CA ALA A 254 -1.37 4.82 -15.76
C ALA A 254 -0.80 5.16 -14.36
N PRO A 255 -1.53 5.93 -13.54
CA PRO A 255 -1.11 6.23 -12.17
C PRO A 255 -0.92 4.94 -11.40
N PHE A 256 0.15 4.85 -10.58
CA PHE A 256 0.43 3.64 -9.84
C PHE A 256 0.98 3.90 -8.44
N ALA A 257 2.27 4.18 -8.28
CA ALA A 257 2.83 4.44 -6.96
C ALA A 257 2.34 5.76 -6.39
N LEU A 258 2.16 5.79 -5.08
CA LEU A 258 1.68 6.93 -4.32
C LEU A 258 2.59 7.21 -3.12
N ALA A 259 2.77 8.47 -2.79
CA ALA A 259 3.30 8.89 -1.51
C ALA A 259 2.58 10.16 -1.06
N GLY A 260 2.21 10.23 0.22
CA GLY A 260 1.72 11.45 0.84
C GLY A 260 2.86 12.29 1.40
N SER A 261 2.72 13.59 1.40
CA SER A 261 3.57 14.54 2.11
C SER A 261 2.71 15.66 2.70
N SER A 262 3.27 16.46 3.58
CA SER A 262 2.57 17.58 4.21
C SER A 262 2.06 18.64 3.22
N ARG A 263 2.60 18.67 2.00
CA ARG A 263 2.27 19.68 0.98
C ARG A 263 1.67 19.08 -0.28
N LEU A 264 2.15 17.93 -0.74
CA LEU A 264 1.82 17.36 -2.04
C LEU A 264 1.46 15.87 -1.91
N ALA A 265 0.49 15.45 -2.72
CA ALA A 265 0.28 14.05 -3.04
C ALA A 265 1.11 13.69 -4.28
N TRP A 266 1.98 12.71 -4.14
CA TRP A 266 2.86 12.25 -5.21
C TRP A 266 2.24 11.06 -5.93
N VAL A 267 2.21 11.10 -7.25
CA VAL A 267 1.63 10.04 -8.10
C VAL A 267 2.61 9.71 -9.22
N SER A 268 3.02 8.44 -9.31
CA SER A 268 3.79 7.99 -10.47
C SER A 268 2.88 7.67 -11.65
N GLN A 269 3.39 7.87 -12.86
CA GLN A 269 2.75 7.55 -14.14
C GLN A 269 3.64 6.53 -14.86
N THR A 270 3.33 5.24 -14.72
CA THR A 270 4.19 4.16 -15.21
C THR A 270 4.32 4.14 -16.73
N ALA A 271 3.28 4.53 -17.47
CA ALA A 271 3.33 4.57 -18.94
C ALA A 271 4.25 5.66 -19.50
N THR A 272 4.71 6.62 -18.68
CA THR A 272 5.51 7.77 -19.14
C THR A 272 6.82 7.95 -18.35
N ASN A 273 7.13 7.09 -17.37
CA ASN A 273 8.27 7.25 -16.46
C ASN A 273 8.32 8.65 -15.86
N THR A 274 7.20 9.08 -15.24
CA THR A 274 7.11 10.38 -14.60
C THR A 274 6.49 10.25 -13.21
N VAL A 275 6.77 11.21 -12.35
CA VAL A 275 6.09 11.44 -11.08
C VAL A 275 5.60 12.87 -11.02
N VAL A 276 4.40 13.06 -10.50
CA VAL A 276 3.75 14.36 -10.36
C VAL A 276 3.40 14.62 -8.91
N GLY A 277 3.69 15.83 -8.43
CA GLY A 277 3.24 16.32 -7.13
C GLY A 277 2.00 17.22 -7.30
N TYR A 278 0.90 16.82 -6.66
CA TYR A 278 -0.37 17.54 -6.66
C TYR A 278 -0.63 18.21 -5.32
N ASP A 279 -0.94 19.50 -5.34
CA ASP A 279 -1.49 20.20 -4.20
C ASP A 279 -2.99 19.92 -4.09
N LEU A 280 -3.43 19.42 -2.94
CA LEU A 280 -4.81 19.02 -2.68
C LEU A 280 -5.60 20.07 -1.85
N ALA A 281 -4.99 21.19 -1.47
CA ALA A 281 -5.56 22.13 -0.49
C ALA A 281 -6.84 22.83 -0.99
N THR A 282 -6.99 23.04 -2.30
CA THR A 282 -8.11 23.79 -2.87
C THR A 282 -9.34 22.93 -3.21
N GLY A 283 -9.33 21.65 -2.86
CA GLY A 283 -10.42 20.71 -3.19
C GLY A 283 -10.34 20.14 -4.62
N ILE A 284 -9.61 20.80 -5.53
CA ILE A 284 -9.26 20.29 -6.85
C ILE A 284 -7.75 20.12 -6.88
N PRO A 285 -7.23 18.90 -7.13
CA PRO A 285 -5.79 18.68 -7.23
C PRO A 285 -5.14 19.56 -8.29
N VAL A 286 -4.08 20.29 -7.91
CA VAL A 286 -3.33 21.17 -8.80
C VAL A 286 -1.92 20.63 -8.97
N GLU A 287 -1.53 20.31 -10.21
CA GLU A 287 -0.14 19.94 -10.51
C GLU A 287 0.79 21.11 -10.17
N LYS A 288 1.78 20.84 -9.29
CA LYS A 288 2.80 21.83 -8.91
C LYS A 288 4.15 21.51 -9.54
N VAL A 289 4.47 20.23 -9.66
CA VAL A 289 5.77 19.80 -10.13
C VAL A 289 5.69 18.43 -10.78
N ARG A 290 6.57 18.22 -11.76
CA ARG A 290 6.69 16.95 -12.50
C ARG A 290 8.17 16.63 -12.69
N TYR A 291 8.53 15.35 -12.41
CA TYR A 291 9.89 14.86 -12.60
C TYR A 291 9.91 13.62 -13.49
N ARG A 292 10.99 13.45 -14.23
CA ARG A 292 11.31 12.19 -14.91
C ARG A 292 11.78 11.15 -13.88
N THR A 293 11.36 9.90 -14.05
CA THR A 293 11.71 8.83 -13.12
C THR A 293 12.55 7.74 -13.77
N VAL A 294 13.10 6.89 -12.91
CA VAL A 294 13.58 5.56 -13.34
C VAL A 294 12.45 4.79 -14.02
N GLN A 295 12.81 3.81 -14.86
CA GLN A 295 11.84 2.94 -15.51
C GLN A 295 11.01 2.16 -14.47
N GLN A 296 9.71 1.99 -14.73
CA GLN A 296 8.78 1.24 -13.88
C GLN A 296 8.71 1.78 -12.45
N PRO A 297 8.29 3.04 -12.22
CA PRO A 297 8.21 3.66 -10.90
C PRO A 297 7.03 3.11 -10.11
N ASN A 298 7.22 1.92 -9.49
CA ASN A 298 6.15 1.13 -8.88
C ASN A 298 5.94 1.40 -7.38
N SER A 299 6.90 2.04 -6.71
CA SER A 299 6.80 2.32 -5.29
C SER A 299 7.49 3.64 -4.95
N MET A 300 6.95 4.39 -3.98
CA MET A 300 7.47 5.70 -3.60
C MET A 300 7.31 5.94 -2.10
N THR A 301 8.20 6.75 -1.56
CA THR A 301 8.05 7.33 -0.22
C THR A 301 8.66 8.71 -0.18
N TYR A 302 8.25 9.52 0.80
CA TYR A 302 8.70 10.90 0.93
C TYR A 302 9.21 11.18 2.34
N ASP A 303 10.32 11.91 2.43
CA ASP A 303 10.83 12.46 3.68
C ASP A 303 10.44 13.93 3.80
N ASP A 304 9.44 14.23 4.62
CA ASP A 304 8.97 15.60 4.84
C ASP A 304 10.03 16.51 5.48
N LYS A 305 10.97 15.93 6.25
CA LYS A 305 12.02 16.69 6.93
C LYS A 305 13.04 17.28 5.97
N THR A 306 13.45 16.51 4.96
CA THR A 306 14.46 16.96 3.97
C THR A 306 13.84 17.35 2.64
N GLY A 307 12.55 17.14 2.45
CA GLY A 307 11.89 17.34 1.16
C GLY A 307 12.37 16.34 0.10
N THR A 308 12.71 15.11 0.48
CA THR A 308 13.29 14.15 -0.45
C THR A 308 12.26 13.10 -0.88
N LEU A 309 12.06 12.97 -2.18
CA LEU A 309 11.24 11.93 -2.78
C LEU A 309 12.13 10.74 -3.20
N PHE A 310 11.75 9.53 -2.77
CA PHE A 310 12.37 8.27 -3.18
C PHE A 310 11.41 7.54 -4.12
N VAL A 311 11.89 7.18 -5.32
CA VAL A 311 11.12 6.43 -6.33
C VAL A 311 11.85 5.12 -6.62
N VAL A 312 11.15 4.01 -6.47
CA VAL A 312 11.73 2.67 -6.60
C VAL A 312 11.25 1.98 -7.87
N SER A 313 12.20 1.47 -8.63
CA SER A 313 11.92 0.72 -9.85
C SER A 313 11.44 -0.70 -9.57
N GLY A 314 10.29 -1.07 -10.11
CA GLY A 314 9.80 -2.45 -10.13
C GLY A 314 10.46 -3.33 -11.22
N SER A 315 11.36 -2.77 -12.05
CA SER A 315 12.06 -3.49 -13.11
C SER A 315 13.57 -3.61 -12.90
N GLY A 316 14.08 -3.13 -11.74
CA GLY A 316 15.52 -3.23 -11.43
C GLY A 316 16.35 -2.02 -11.86
N ALA A 317 15.73 -0.90 -12.27
CA ALA A 317 16.48 0.32 -12.64
C ALA A 317 17.01 1.10 -11.41
N GLY A 318 16.84 0.60 -10.19
CA GLY A 318 17.39 1.19 -8.98
C GLY A 318 16.41 2.02 -8.17
N VAL A 319 16.95 2.77 -7.21
CA VAL A 319 16.23 3.71 -6.34
C VAL A 319 16.63 5.12 -6.69
N GLN A 320 15.71 5.89 -7.21
CA GLN A 320 15.89 7.31 -7.50
C GLN A 320 15.68 8.14 -6.26
N VAL A 321 16.55 9.13 -6.06
CA VAL A 321 16.52 10.08 -4.95
C VAL A 321 16.42 11.48 -5.53
N ILE A 322 15.34 12.19 -5.22
CA ILE A 322 15.07 13.58 -5.68
C ILE A 322 15.05 14.48 -4.45
N PRO A 323 16.17 15.12 -4.09
CA PRO A 323 16.21 16.07 -2.98
C PRO A 323 15.46 17.35 -3.31
N GLY A 324 14.85 17.99 -2.30
CA GLY A 324 14.09 19.23 -2.47
C GLY A 324 12.89 19.08 -3.40
N ALA A 325 12.32 17.88 -3.49
CA ALA A 325 11.16 17.63 -4.33
C ALA A 325 9.95 18.45 -3.85
N GLY A 326 9.40 19.25 -4.76
CA GLY A 326 8.24 20.11 -4.45
C GLY A 326 8.58 21.41 -3.70
N SER A 327 9.84 21.81 -3.61
CA SER A 327 10.26 23.12 -3.09
C SER A 327 10.05 24.23 -4.11
#